data_aa969d3dc05cbaa35ccfd241f1d81eca
#
_entry.id   aa969d3dc05cbaa35ccfd241f1d81eca
#
_cell.length_a   1.000
_cell.length_b   1.000
_cell.length_c   1.000
_cell.angle_alpha   90.00
_cell.angle_beta   90.00
_cell.angle_gamma   90.00
#
_symmetry.space_group_name_H-M   'P 1'
#
loop_
_entity.id
_entity.type
_entity.pdbx_description
1 polymer ?
#
loop_
_entity_poly.entity_id
_entity_poly.type
_entity_poly.pdbx_seq_one_letter_code
_entity_poly.pdbx_strand_id
1 'polypeptide(L)'
;FGYHVSNFYAASSRFGTPEELKRLIDEAHGYGMYVIMDIVHSHAVKNELEGLGNFDGTGYQYFHDGARREHPAWDSLCFNYGKNEVMHFLLSNCKFWLDEYDFDGFRFDGVTSMIYLSHGLGEDFNGYDSYYNLNQDGDAICYLTLANKLIHEVKKHAITIAEEMSGMPGLACPFKDGGMGFDYRLAMGIPDFWIKYIKEVRDEDWRAGHILYEMTN
;
A
#
# COMPACT_ATOMS: atom_id res chain seq x y z
N PHE A 1 -3.00 9.34 12.90
CA PHE A 1 -2.02 9.35 11.80
C PHE A 1 -2.59 8.78 10.48
N GLY A 2 -3.75 8.14 10.51
CA GLY A 2 -4.53 7.73 9.33
C GLY A 2 -4.39 6.28 8.88
N TYR A 3 -3.40 5.55 9.34
CA TYR A 3 -3.11 4.19 8.86
C TYR A 3 -3.78 3.06 9.66
N HIS A 4 -4.55 3.34 10.69
CA HIS A 4 -5.39 2.37 11.39
C HIS A 4 -6.85 2.50 10.94
N VAL A 5 -7.14 1.95 9.76
CA VAL A 5 -8.44 2.09 9.11
C VAL A 5 -9.45 1.13 9.73
N SER A 6 -10.61 1.65 10.12
CA SER A 6 -11.77 0.86 10.59
C SER A 6 -12.86 0.74 9.54
N ASN A 7 -13.00 1.74 8.66
CA ASN A 7 -14.03 1.76 7.62
C ASN A 7 -13.42 2.10 6.26
N PHE A 8 -13.50 1.17 5.32
CA PHE A 8 -12.82 1.25 4.03
C PHE A 8 -13.61 2.00 2.95
N TYR A 9 -14.92 2.19 3.15
CA TYR A 9 -15.82 2.82 2.18
C TYR A 9 -16.36 4.18 2.65
N ALA A 10 -15.72 4.78 3.65
CA ALA A 10 -16.10 6.09 4.15
C ALA A 10 -14.89 6.90 4.57
N ALA A 11 -14.83 8.15 4.11
CA ALA A 11 -13.90 9.14 4.64
C ALA A 11 -14.32 9.60 6.04
N SER A 12 -13.38 10.11 6.83
CA SER A 12 -13.67 10.62 8.17
C SER A 12 -14.52 11.90 8.10
N SER A 13 -15.67 11.88 8.76
CA SER A 13 -16.56 13.05 8.89
C SER A 13 -15.95 14.23 9.65
N ARG A 14 -14.79 14.06 10.28
CA ARG A 14 -14.04 15.14 10.93
C ARG A 14 -13.53 16.20 9.96
N PHE A 15 -13.37 15.84 8.69
CA PHE A 15 -12.78 16.70 7.65
C PHE A 15 -13.81 17.19 6.64
N GLY A 16 -15.08 16.86 6.81
CA GLY A 16 -16.16 17.28 5.93
C GLY A 16 -17.10 16.17 5.51
N THR A 17 -17.97 16.48 4.59
CA THR A 17 -18.94 15.57 3.98
C THR A 17 -18.34 14.86 2.76
N PRO A 18 -18.94 13.74 2.30
CA PRO A 18 -18.55 13.11 1.04
C PRO A 18 -18.57 14.08 -0.15
N GLU A 19 -19.56 14.96 -0.21
CA GLU A 19 -19.72 15.96 -1.28
C GLU A 19 -18.59 17.00 -1.24
N GLU A 20 -18.14 17.38 -0.05
CA GLU A 20 -17.00 18.29 0.10
C GLU A 20 -15.69 17.65 -0.34
N LEU A 21 -15.50 16.37 -0.09
CA LEU A 21 -14.33 15.63 -0.60
C LEU A 21 -14.38 15.53 -2.14
N LYS A 22 -15.54 15.19 -2.72
CA LYS A 22 -15.70 15.17 -4.19
C LYS A 22 -15.42 16.56 -4.79
N ARG A 23 -15.91 17.64 -4.16
CA ARG A 23 -15.62 18.99 -4.59
C ARG A 23 -14.14 19.36 -4.48
N LEU A 24 -13.45 18.92 -3.44
CA LEU A 24 -12.00 19.12 -3.30
C LEU A 24 -11.23 18.50 -4.47
N ILE A 25 -11.61 17.29 -4.87
CA ILE A 25 -10.98 16.57 -5.99
C ILE A 25 -11.28 17.30 -7.31
N ASP A 26 -12.53 17.68 -7.54
CA ASP A 26 -12.95 18.43 -8.73
C ASP A 26 -12.22 19.77 -8.86
N GLU A 27 -12.10 20.52 -7.77
CA GLU A 27 -11.32 21.77 -7.73
C GLU A 27 -9.84 21.54 -8.04
N ALA A 28 -9.24 20.47 -7.49
CA ALA A 28 -7.85 20.10 -7.79
C ALA A 28 -7.66 19.78 -9.28
N HIS A 29 -8.58 19.03 -9.88
CA HIS A 29 -8.61 18.77 -11.32
C HIS A 29 -8.72 20.06 -12.13
N GLY A 30 -9.53 21.04 -11.68
CA GLY A 30 -9.63 22.36 -12.31
C GLY A 30 -8.30 23.13 -12.36
N TYR A 31 -7.39 22.84 -11.45
CA TYR A 31 -6.00 23.35 -11.44
C TYR A 31 -5.00 22.45 -12.17
N GLY A 32 -5.45 21.38 -12.79
CA GLY A 32 -4.59 20.41 -13.50
C GLY A 32 -3.77 19.50 -12.57
N MET A 33 -4.22 19.32 -11.33
CA MET A 33 -3.56 18.43 -10.35
C MET A 33 -4.22 17.05 -10.35
N TYR A 34 -3.40 16.00 -10.28
CA TYR A 34 -3.87 14.64 -9.98
C TYR A 34 -4.03 14.47 -8.47
N VAL A 35 -5.08 13.74 -8.07
CA VAL A 35 -5.36 13.44 -6.66
C VAL A 35 -5.20 11.93 -6.43
N ILE A 36 -4.16 11.56 -5.71
CA ILE A 36 -3.83 10.16 -5.39
C ILE A 36 -4.30 9.86 -3.97
N MET A 37 -5.05 8.78 -3.78
CA MET A 37 -5.46 8.31 -2.47
C MET A 37 -4.39 7.40 -1.86
N ASP A 38 -4.04 7.65 -0.60
CA ASP A 38 -3.22 6.74 0.20
C ASP A 38 -4.13 5.63 0.75
N ILE A 39 -4.01 4.41 0.20
CA ILE A 39 -4.92 3.30 0.50
C ILE A 39 -4.23 2.25 1.36
N VAL A 40 -4.87 1.86 2.46
CA VAL A 40 -4.33 0.88 3.40
C VAL A 40 -5.05 -0.45 3.21
N HIS A 41 -4.50 -1.33 2.38
CA HIS A 41 -4.99 -2.69 2.17
C HIS A 41 -4.07 -3.76 2.75
N SER A 42 -3.00 -3.33 3.44
CA SER A 42 -2.07 -4.21 4.15
C SER A 42 -2.66 -4.75 5.46
N HIS A 43 -3.51 -3.96 6.13
CA HIS A 43 -4.05 -4.29 7.44
C HIS A 43 -5.31 -3.48 7.77
N ALA A 44 -5.94 -3.81 8.90
CA ALA A 44 -7.02 -3.02 9.51
C ALA A 44 -6.77 -2.84 11.00
N VAL A 45 -7.38 -1.82 11.60
CA VAL A 45 -7.34 -1.61 13.05
C VAL A 45 -8.03 -2.76 13.78
N LYS A 46 -7.58 -3.07 14.99
CA LYS A 46 -8.22 -4.03 15.91
C LYS A 46 -9.49 -3.42 16.53
N ASN A 47 -10.49 -3.15 15.71
CA ASN A 47 -11.78 -2.62 16.17
C ASN A 47 -12.88 -3.65 15.91
N GLU A 48 -13.39 -4.23 17.01
CA GLU A 48 -14.41 -5.28 16.98
C GLU A 48 -15.86 -4.73 17.04
N LEU A 49 -16.01 -3.46 17.46
CA LEU A 49 -17.31 -2.84 17.65
C LEU A 49 -17.78 -2.03 16.43
N GLU A 50 -16.87 -1.27 15.83
CA GLU A 50 -17.18 -0.33 14.75
C GLU A 50 -16.39 -0.61 13.46
N GLY A 51 -15.49 -1.62 13.48
CA GLY A 51 -14.66 -2.02 12.36
C GLY A 51 -14.94 -3.44 11.89
N LEU A 52 -13.98 -4.01 11.17
CA LEU A 52 -14.09 -5.34 10.57
C LEU A 52 -13.67 -6.49 11.51
N GLY A 53 -13.12 -6.17 12.71
CA GLY A 53 -12.48 -7.15 13.59
C GLY A 53 -13.36 -8.30 14.03
N ASN A 54 -14.69 -8.09 14.11
CA ASN A 54 -15.67 -9.11 14.51
C ASN A 54 -16.99 -8.91 13.75
N PHE A 55 -16.92 -8.59 12.46
CA PHE A 55 -18.06 -8.11 11.67
C PHE A 55 -19.22 -9.12 11.56
N ASP A 56 -18.92 -10.41 11.43
CA ASP A 56 -19.91 -11.50 11.34
C ASP A 56 -20.08 -12.28 12.66
N GLY A 57 -19.49 -11.79 13.75
CA GLY A 57 -19.43 -12.50 15.04
C GLY A 57 -18.23 -13.45 15.16
N THR A 58 -17.38 -13.51 14.12
CA THR A 58 -16.10 -14.23 14.16
C THR A 58 -14.94 -13.27 13.94
N GLY A 59 -13.76 -13.61 14.47
CA GLY A 59 -12.56 -12.75 14.32
C GLY A 59 -11.83 -12.91 13.00
N TYR A 60 -12.32 -13.73 12.08
CA TYR A 60 -11.57 -14.15 10.89
C TYR A 60 -12.38 -14.08 9.58
N GLN A 61 -13.50 -13.37 9.53
CA GLN A 61 -14.23 -13.20 8.26
C GLN A 61 -13.36 -12.56 7.19
N TYR A 62 -12.69 -11.45 7.52
CA TYR A 62 -11.79 -10.72 6.62
C TYR A 62 -10.32 -11.09 6.82
N PHE A 63 -9.97 -11.59 7.99
CA PHE A 63 -8.59 -11.74 8.44
C PHE A 63 -8.15 -13.21 8.47
N HIS A 64 -6.86 -13.42 8.61
CA HIS A 64 -6.34 -14.74 8.92
C HIS A 64 -6.84 -15.22 10.27
N ASP A 65 -6.76 -16.52 10.49
CA ASP A 65 -6.97 -17.16 11.79
C ASP A 65 -5.63 -17.43 12.50
N GLY A 66 -5.70 -17.66 13.81
CA GLY A 66 -4.53 -18.02 14.63
C GLY A 66 -3.43 -16.95 14.62
N ALA A 67 -2.17 -17.40 14.56
CA ALA A 67 -1.01 -16.51 14.70
C ALA A 67 -0.82 -15.51 13.55
N ARG A 68 -1.40 -15.78 12.37
CA ARG A 68 -1.33 -14.85 11.22
C ARG A 68 -2.37 -13.73 11.27
N ARG A 69 -3.30 -13.76 12.24
CA ARG A 69 -4.37 -12.77 12.35
C ARG A 69 -3.83 -11.39 12.65
N GLU A 70 -2.84 -11.30 13.54
CA GLU A 70 -2.33 -10.03 14.05
C GLU A 70 -0.96 -9.72 13.46
N HIS A 71 -0.79 -8.46 13.07
CA HIS A 71 0.51 -7.98 12.62
C HIS A 71 1.46 -7.81 13.81
N PRO A 72 2.65 -8.45 13.79
CA PRO A 72 3.51 -8.52 14.98
C PRO A 72 4.09 -7.16 15.43
N ALA A 73 4.13 -6.16 14.51
CA ALA A 73 4.75 -4.86 14.81
C ALA A 73 3.75 -3.68 14.80
N TRP A 74 2.55 -3.82 14.19
CA TRP A 74 1.68 -2.66 13.93
C TRP A 74 0.38 -2.62 14.73
N ASP A 75 0.20 -3.54 15.68
CA ASP A 75 -1.03 -3.66 16.49
C ASP A 75 -2.31 -3.61 15.64
N SER A 76 -2.34 -4.42 14.59
CA SER A 76 -3.38 -4.43 13.55
C SER A 76 -3.74 -5.85 13.13
N LEU A 77 -4.78 -5.99 12.29
CA LEU A 77 -5.27 -7.27 11.77
C LEU A 77 -4.86 -7.43 10.31
N CYS A 78 -4.34 -8.61 9.95
CA CYS A 78 -3.87 -8.92 8.60
C CYS A 78 -4.97 -9.56 7.77
N PHE A 79 -5.26 -8.98 6.60
CA PHE A 79 -6.23 -9.52 5.66
C PHE A 79 -5.82 -10.90 5.13
N ASN A 80 -6.80 -11.79 4.97
CA ASN A 80 -6.61 -13.08 4.31
C ASN A 80 -6.95 -12.96 2.82
N TYR A 81 -5.97 -12.62 2.00
CA TYR A 81 -6.14 -12.42 0.56
C TYR A 81 -6.50 -13.72 -0.20
N GLY A 82 -6.31 -14.90 0.42
CA GLY A 82 -6.72 -16.19 -0.14
C GLY A 82 -8.25 -16.42 -0.12
N LYS A 83 -9.01 -15.54 0.56
CA LYS A 83 -10.48 -15.60 0.56
C LYS A 83 -11.05 -14.78 -0.59
N ASN A 84 -11.87 -15.39 -1.43
CA ASN A 84 -12.50 -14.71 -2.57
C ASN A 84 -13.31 -13.48 -2.14
N GLU A 85 -14.01 -13.55 -1.02
CA GLU A 85 -14.82 -12.45 -0.48
C GLU A 85 -13.96 -11.28 -0.03
N VAL A 86 -12.81 -11.55 0.57
CA VAL A 86 -11.85 -10.53 0.99
C VAL A 86 -11.22 -9.86 -0.23
N MET A 87 -10.79 -10.66 -1.20
CA MET A 87 -10.26 -10.14 -2.47
C MET A 87 -11.31 -9.27 -3.17
N HIS A 88 -12.55 -9.72 -3.25
CA HIS A 88 -13.66 -8.98 -3.85
C HIS A 88 -13.95 -7.67 -3.09
N PHE A 89 -13.93 -7.70 -1.75
CA PHE A 89 -14.10 -6.52 -0.91
C PHE A 89 -13.03 -5.46 -1.19
N LEU A 90 -11.74 -5.86 -1.23
CA LEU A 90 -10.63 -4.94 -1.44
C LEU A 90 -10.56 -4.41 -2.89
N LEU A 91 -10.82 -5.27 -3.88
CA LEU A 91 -10.91 -4.85 -5.30
C LEU A 91 -12.09 -3.88 -5.52
N SER A 92 -13.25 -4.17 -4.93
CA SER A 92 -14.41 -3.27 -4.99
C SER A 92 -14.14 -1.93 -4.32
N ASN A 93 -13.31 -1.93 -3.27
CA ASN A 93 -12.88 -0.70 -2.61
C ASN A 93 -12.03 0.18 -3.53
N CYS A 94 -11.08 -0.37 -4.27
CA CYS A 94 -10.35 0.38 -5.30
C CYS A 94 -11.30 0.99 -6.33
N LYS A 95 -12.23 0.19 -6.87
CA LYS A 95 -13.23 0.66 -7.83
C LYS A 95 -14.12 1.77 -7.26
N PHE A 96 -14.58 1.63 -6.00
CA PHE A 96 -15.42 2.61 -5.33
C PHE A 96 -14.78 4.00 -5.27
N TRP A 97 -13.53 4.09 -4.86
CA TRP A 97 -12.83 5.37 -4.75
C TRP A 97 -12.56 6.02 -6.12
N LEU A 98 -12.34 5.22 -7.17
CA LEU A 98 -12.20 5.73 -8.54
C LEU A 98 -13.54 6.24 -9.10
N ASP A 99 -14.62 5.45 -8.95
CA ASP A 99 -15.92 5.75 -9.57
C ASP A 99 -16.69 6.84 -8.80
N GLU A 100 -16.69 6.78 -7.45
CA GLU A 100 -17.51 7.66 -6.63
C GLU A 100 -16.83 9.00 -6.34
N TYR A 101 -15.52 9.03 -6.24
CA TYR A 101 -14.77 10.23 -5.85
C TYR A 101 -13.85 10.76 -6.94
N ASP A 102 -13.69 10.02 -8.04
CA ASP A 102 -12.83 10.39 -9.18
C ASP A 102 -11.34 10.57 -8.83
N PHE A 103 -10.84 9.80 -7.85
CA PHE A 103 -9.39 9.75 -7.59
C PHE A 103 -8.62 9.33 -8.84
N ASP A 104 -7.40 9.82 -9.01
CA ASP A 104 -6.53 9.53 -10.17
C ASP A 104 -5.62 8.33 -9.94
N GLY A 105 -5.77 7.65 -8.83
CA GLY A 105 -5.01 6.46 -8.50
C GLY A 105 -4.74 6.31 -7.01
N PHE A 106 -3.79 5.44 -6.70
CA PHE A 106 -3.52 5.02 -5.32
C PHE A 106 -2.02 4.92 -5.02
N ARG A 107 -1.67 5.31 -3.80
CA ARG A 107 -0.46 4.84 -3.15
C ARG A 107 -0.86 3.72 -2.19
N PHE A 108 -0.38 2.51 -2.42
CA PHE A 108 -0.61 1.36 -1.55
C PHE A 108 0.39 1.37 -0.40
N ASP A 109 -0.15 1.47 0.82
CA ASP A 109 0.63 1.48 2.06
C ASP A 109 1.10 0.08 2.44
N GLY A 110 2.36 -0.04 2.88
CA GLY A 110 2.88 -1.24 3.49
C GLY A 110 2.95 -2.46 2.59
N VAL A 111 3.24 -2.32 1.30
CA VAL A 111 3.28 -3.43 0.33
C VAL A 111 4.29 -4.49 0.74
N THR A 112 5.45 -4.12 1.32
CA THR A 112 6.41 -5.09 1.86
C THR A 112 5.75 -6.03 2.88
N SER A 113 4.94 -5.47 3.78
CA SER A 113 4.22 -6.27 4.77
C SER A 113 3.20 -7.22 4.16
N MET A 114 2.67 -6.92 2.97
CA MET A 114 1.70 -7.77 2.27
C MET A 114 2.38 -8.95 1.59
N ILE A 115 3.45 -8.71 0.85
CA ILE A 115 4.07 -9.69 -0.05
C ILE A 115 4.98 -10.72 0.62
N TYR A 116 5.27 -10.55 1.91
CA TYR A 116 6.07 -11.50 2.69
C TYR A 116 5.32 -12.02 3.92
N LEU A 117 5.42 -13.32 4.17
CA LEU A 117 4.84 -13.97 5.36
C LEU A 117 5.48 -13.49 6.66
N SER A 118 6.76 -13.09 6.62
CA SER A 118 7.48 -12.43 7.72
C SER A 118 7.13 -10.94 7.86
N HIS A 119 6.29 -10.39 6.98
CA HIS A 119 6.02 -8.94 6.87
C HIS A 119 7.29 -8.10 6.58
N GLY A 120 8.35 -8.72 6.08
CA GLY A 120 9.66 -8.08 5.88
C GLY A 120 10.42 -7.77 7.18
N LEU A 121 9.95 -8.25 8.32
CA LEU A 121 10.57 -7.99 9.62
C LEU A 121 11.79 -8.88 9.84
N GLY A 122 12.93 -8.24 10.14
CA GLY A 122 14.19 -8.96 10.40
C GLY A 122 14.80 -9.63 9.17
N GLU A 123 14.38 -9.23 7.99
CA GLU A 123 14.88 -9.77 6.71
C GLU A 123 15.92 -8.82 6.09
N ASP A 124 16.98 -9.42 5.55
CA ASP A 124 17.96 -8.73 4.73
C ASP A 124 17.77 -9.12 3.26
N PHE A 125 17.39 -8.16 2.42
CA PHE A 125 17.13 -8.37 0.99
C PHE A 125 18.38 -8.16 0.15
N ASN A 126 19.38 -9.05 0.31
CA ASN A 126 20.71 -8.89 -0.28
C ASN A 126 20.93 -9.67 -1.59
N GLY A 127 19.94 -10.43 -2.06
CA GLY A 127 20.04 -11.24 -3.27
C GLY A 127 18.73 -11.84 -3.72
N TYR A 128 18.70 -12.42 -4.91
CA TYR A 128 17.49 -12.98 -5.51
C TYR A 128 16.81 -14.04 -4.63
N ASP A 129 17.56 -14.83 -3.89
CA ASP A 129 17.01 -15.84 -2.98
C ASP A 129 16.16 -15.24 -1.85
N SER A 130 16.38 -13.98 -1.49
CA SER A 130 15.55 -13.26 -0.53
C SER A 130 14.17 -12.91 -1.09
N TYR A 131 14.04 -12.76 -2.42
CA TYR A 131 12.81 -12.39 -3.10
C TYR A 131 12.01 -13.58 -3.61
N TYR A 132 12.64 -14.73 -3.84
CA TYR A 132 12.03 -15.90 -4.47
C TYR A 132 12.25 -17.17 -3.64
N ASN A 133 11.61 -17.21 -2.47
CA ASN A 133 11.66 -18.34 -1.53
C ASN A 133 10.25 -18.62 -0.99
N LEU A 134 10.13 -19.44 0.05
CA LEU A 134 8.83 -19.79 0.64
C LEU A 134 8.27 -18.72 1.59
N ASN A 135 8.91 -17.55 1.70
CA ASN A 135 8.44 -16.44 2.53
C ASN A 135 7.49 -15.48 1.79
N GLN A 136 7.29 -15.63 0.47
CA GLN A 136 6.32 -14.82 -0.26
C GLN A 136 4.89 -15.23 0.07
N ASP A 137 4.01 -14.23 0.25
CA ASP A 137 2.56 -14.45 0.29
C ASP A 137 2.00 -14.38 -1.14
N GLY A 138 1.81 -15.54 -1.76
CA GLY A 138 1.31 -15.65 -3.12
C GLY A 138 -0.10 -15.09 -3.30
N ASP A 139 -0.94 -15.15 -2.25
CA ASP A 139 -2.31 -14.63 -2.29
C ASP A 139 -2.29 -13.09 -2.29
N ALA A 140 -1.42 -12.47 -1.50
CA ALA A 140 -1.23 -11.02 -1.50
C ALA A 140 -0.66 -10.52 -2.84
N ILE A 141 0.32 -11.22 -3.41
CA ILE A 141 0.87 -10.90 -4.74
C ILE A 141 -0.22 -11.00 -5.81
N CYS A 142 -1.05 -12.05 -5.76
CA CYS A 142 -2.19 -12.21 -6.67
C CYS A 142 -3.18 -11.05 -6.51
N TYR A 143 -3.54 -10.69 -5.28
CA TYR A 143 -4.41 -9.56 -4.99
C TYR A 143 -3.86 -8.25 -5.59
N LEU A 144 -2.61 -7.90 -5.32
CA LEU A 144 -1.99 -6.66 -5.81
C LEU A 144 -1.93 -6.62 -7.34
N THR A 145 -1.64 -7.74 -7.98
CA THR A 145 -1.64 -7.88 -9.44
C THR A 145 -3.04 -7.63 -10.01
N LEU A 146 -4.07 -8.22 -9.41
CA LEU A 146 -5.46 -8.01 -9.81
C LEU A 146 -5.94 -6.58 -9.54
N ALA A 147 -5.52 -5.97 -8.42
CA ALA A 147 -5.85 -4.59 -8.10
C ALA A 147 -5.28 -3.62 -9.15
N ASN A 148 -4.01 -3.75 -9.50
CA ASN A 148 -3.40 -2.94 -10.56
C ASN A 148 -4.12 -3.12 -11.92
N LYS A 149 -4.44 -4.36 -12.27
CA LYS A 149 -5.19 -4.64 -13.49
C LYS A 149 -6.57 -3.97 -13.48
N LEU A 150 -7.34 -4.14 -12.41
CA LEU A 150 -8.67 -3.55 -12.25
C LEU A 150 -8.60 -2.02 -12.33
N ILE A 151 -7.68 -1.41 -11.61
CA ILE A 151 -7.52 0.06 -11.54
C ILE A 151 -7.31 0.63 -12.94
N HIS A 152 -6.41 0.05 -13.74
CA HIS A 152 -6.13 0.52 -15.10
C HIS A 152 -7.22 0.16 -16.11
N GLU A 153 -8.04 -0.86 -15.86
CA GLU A 153 -9.24 -1.17 -16.65
C GLU A 153 -10.38 -0.19 -16.36
N VAL A 154 -10.55 0.22 -15.09
CA VAL A 154 -11.55 1.22 -14.68
C VAL A 154 -11.16 2.63 -15.11
N LYS A 155 -9.92 3.03 -14.88
CA LYS A 155 -9.38 4.36 -15.21
C LYS A 155 -8.02 4.21 -15.89
N LYS A 156 -8.00 4.24 -17.22
CA LYS A 156 -6.83 3.93 -18.06
C LYS A 156 -5.55 4.71 -17.69
N HIS A 157 -5.70 5.92 -17.20
CA HIS A 157 -4.59 6.81 -16.84
C HIS A 157 -4.39 6.93 -15.32
N ALA A 158 -5.00 6.01 -14.56
CA ALA A 158 -4.75 5.96 -13.13
C ALA A 158 -3.27 5.69 -12.84
N ILE A 159 -2.82 6.16 -11.70
CA ILE A 159 -1.44 5.98 -11.22
C ILE A 159 -1.47 5.06 -10.01
N THR A 160 -0.65 4.00 -10.04
CA THR A 160 -0.49 3.11 -8.90
C THR A 160 0.94 3.14 -8.39
N ILE A 161 1.07 3.38 -7.07
CA ILE A 161 2.36 3.54 -6.40
C ILE A 161 2.42 2.53 -5.26
N ALA A 162 3.44 1.70 -5.22
CA ALA A 162 3.69 0.81 -4.09
C ALA A 162 4.65 1.47 -3.10
N GLU A 163 4.28 1.56 -1.83
CA GLU A 163 5.26 1.75 -0.78
C GLU A 163 5.89 0.40 -0.46
N GLU A 164 7.15 0.22 -0.89
CA GLU A 164 7.81 -1.07 -0.82
C GLU A 164 9.31 -0.89 -0.53
N MET A 165 9.76 -1.48 0.59
CA MET A 165 11.10 -1.26 1.14
C MET A 165 12.11 -2.33 0.71
N SER A 166 11.66 -3.55 0.35
CA SER A 166 12.57 -4.67 0.10
C SER A 166 13.32 -4.56 -1.23
N GLY A 167 12.75 -3.84 -2.20
CA GLY A 167 13.28 -3.80 -3.56
C GLY A 167 12.83 -4.99 -4.41
N MET A 168 11.65 -5.57 -4.12
CA MET A 168 11.12 -6.74 -4.84
C MET A 168 11.18 -6.54 -6.36
N PRO A 169 11.95 -7.38 -7.08
CA PRO A 169 12.02 -7.32 -8.53
C PRO A 169 10.66 -7.58 -9.18
N GLY A 170 10.37 -6.87 -10.27
CA GLY A 170 9.11 -7.05 -11.00
C GLY A 170 7.89 -6.32 -10.40
N LEU A 171 8.01 -5.65 -9.25
CA LEU A 171 6.89 -4.92 -8.64
C LEU A 171 6.31 -3.87 -9.59
N ALA A 172 7.16 -3.00 -10.14
CA ALA A 172 6.81 -1.96 -11.10
C ALA A 172 7.12 -2.36 -12.56
N CYS A 173 6.91 -3.63 -12.88
CA CYS A 173 7.02 -4.14 -14.25
C CYS A 173 5.63 -4.44 -14.82
N PRO A 174 5.44 -4.29 -16.14
CA PRO A 174 4.19 -4.64 -16.82
C PRO A 174 3.82 -6.12 -16.65
N PHE A 175 2.53 -6.44 -16.65
CA PHE A 175 2.01 -7.81 -16.59
C PHE A 175 2.58 -8.73 -17.67
N LYS A 176 2.74 -8.22 -18.91
CA LYS A 176 3.31 -8.97 -20.05
C LYS A 176 4.74 -9.46 -19.80
N ASP A 177 5.45 -8.80 -18.91
CA ASP A 177 6.84 -9.11 -18.52
C ASP A 177 6.90 -9.86 -17.18
N GLY A 178 5.75 -10.32 -16.66
CA GLY A 178 5.63 -11.07 -15.42
C GLY A 178 5.60 -10.20 -14.16
N GLY A 179 5.42 -8.88 -14.29
CA GLY A 179 5.37 -7.96 -13.17
C GLY A 179 4.00 -7.84 -12.50
N MET A 180 3.96 -7.15 -11.34
CA MET A 180 2.73 -6.89 -10.60
C MET A 180 1.94 -5.68 -11.13
N GLY A 181 2.50 -4.92 -12.07
CA GLY A 181 1.80 -3.85 -12.79
C GLY A 181 1.67 -2.51 -12.08
N PHE A 182 2.41 -2.28 -11.00
CA PHE A 182 2.53 -0.93 -10.44
C PHE A 182 3.26 0.01 -11.41
N ASP A 183 2.85 1.27 -11.45
CA ASP A 183 3.54 2.29 -12.25
C ASP A 183 4.82 2.77 -11.55
N TYR A 184 4.78 2.89 -10.22
CA TYR A 184 5.89 3.40 -9.42
C TYR A 184 6.07 2.62 -8.12
N ARG A 185 7.29 2.70 -7.59
CA ARG A 185 7.65 2.26 -6.25
C ARG A 185 8.25 3.43 -5.46
N LEU A 186 7.76 3.66 -4.24
CA LEU A 186 8.42 4.54 -3.27
C LEU A 186 9.56 3.79 -2.60
N ALA A 187 10.77 4.15 -2.95
CA ALA A 187 11.98 3.62 -2.33
C ALA A 187 12.26 4.36 -1.01
N MET A 188 11.92 3.74 0.12
CA MET A 188 12.07 4.35 1.45
C MET A 188 13.54 4.58 1.87
N GLY A 189 14.49 3.94 1.21
CA GLY A 189 15.91 4.18 1.45
C GLY A 189 16.36 5.63 1.23
N ILE A 190 15.71 6.36 0.31
CA ILE A 190 16.03 7.77 0.05
C ILE A 190 15.70 8.68 1.25
N PRO A 191 14.49 8.70 1.81
CA PRO A 191 14.20 9.48 3.01
C PRO A 191 15.03 9.03 4.21
N ASP A 192 15.28 7.74 4.40
CA ASP A 192 16.13 7.23 5.49
C ASP A 192 17.57 7.72 5.36
N PHE A 193 18.12 7.70 4.14
CA PHE A 193 19.42 8.30 3.84
C PHE A 193 19.45 9.78 4.22
N TRP A 194 18.46 10.58 3.79
CA TRP A 194 18.41 12.00 4.10
C TRP A 194 18.30 12.27 5.60
N ILE A 195 17.45 11.53 6.32
CA ILE A 195 17.29 11.66 7.78
C ILE A 195 18.66 11.41 8.48
N LYS A 196 19.34 10.33 8.08
CA LYS A 196 20.64 9.97 8.64
C LYS A 196 21.70 10.99 8.26
N TYR A 197 21.75 11.38 6.99
CA TYR A 197 22.75 12.29 6.45
C TYR A 197 22.67 13.66 7.11
N ILE A 198 21.47 14.23 7.26
CA ILE A 198 21.24 15.51 7.93
C ILE A 198 21.59 15.45 9.43
N LYS A 199 21.35 14.32 10.08
CA LYS A 199 21.60 14.17 11.53
C LYS A 199 23.09 13.93 11.87
N GLU A 200 23.79 13.20 11.02
CA GLU A 200 25.11 12.63 11.35
C GLU A 200 26.28 13.28 10.59
N VAL A 201 26.01 13.91 9.45
CA VAL A 201 27.06 14.52 8.61
C VAL A 201 27.02 16.04 8.74
N ARG A 202 28.16 16.65 9.06
CA ARG A 202 28.28 18.10 9.13
C ARG A 202 28.11 18.73 7.75
N ASP A 203 27.56 19.94 7.67
CA ASP A 203 27.27 20.62 6.40
C ASP A 203 28.50 20.77 5.51
N GLU A 204 29.68 21.05 6.12
CA GLU A 204 30.94 21.18 5.41
C GLU A 204 31.49 19.85 4.83
N ASP A 205 31.00 18.72 5.33
CA ASP A 205 31.40 17.38 4.88
C ASP A 205 30.47 16.78 3.83
N TRP A 206 29.43 17.53 3.44
CA TRP A 206 28.48 17.05 2.44
C TRP A 206 29.13 16.88 1.07
N ARG A 207 28.92 15.69 0.47
CA ARG A 207 29.48 15.32 -0.83
C ARG A 207 28.35 15.13 -1.85
N ALA A 208 28.24 16.06 -2.79
CA ALA A 208 27.23 16.00 -3.84
C ALA A 208 27.23 14.68 -4.63
N GLY A 209 28.43 14.10 -4.89
CA GLY A 209 28.55 12.81 -5.56
C GLY A 209 27.96 11.63 -4.76
N HIS A 210 28.10 11.65 -3.43
CA HIS A 210 27.47 10.64 -2.56
C HIS A 210 25.96 10.80 -2.54
N ILE A 211 25.47 12.03 -2.42
CA ILE A 211 24.03 12.32 -2.48
C ILE A 211 23.43 11.84 -3.81
N LEU A 212 24.07 12.18 -4.92
CA LEU A 212 23.61 11.75 -6.24
C LEU A 212 23.56 10.22 -6.37
N TYR A 213 24.62 9.54 -5.90
CA TYR A 213 24.67 8.07 -5.90
C TYR A 213 23.49 7.45 -5.17
N GLU A 214 23.22 7.88 -3.94
CA GLU A 214 22.11 7.36 -3.12
C GLU A 214 20.72 7.67 -3.70
N MET A 215 20.60 8.77 -4.45
CA MET A 215 19.32 9.13 -5.10
C MET A 215 19.08 8.41 -6.43
N THR A 216 20.08 7.78 -7.03
CA THR A 216 19.99 7.19 -8.38
C THR A 216 20.21 5.68 -8.44
N ASN A 217 20.53 5.02 -7.30
CA ASN A 217 20.78 3.57 -7.23
C ASN A 217 19.81 2.81 -6.32
#